data_000166ae5d4c9509b80fa531a80ec786
#
_entry.id   000166ae5d4c9509b80fa531a80ec786
#
_cell.length_a   1.000
_cell.length_b   1.000
_cell.length_c   1.000
_cell.angle_alpha   90.00
_cell.angle_beta   90.00
_cell.angle_gamma   90.00
#
_symmetry.space_group_name_H-M   'P 1'
#
loop_
_entity.id
_entity.type
_entity.pdbx_description
1 polymer ?
#
loop_
_entity_poly.entity_id
_entity_poly.type
_entity_poly.pdbx_seq_one_letter_code
_entity_poly.pdbx_strand_id
1 'polypeptide(L)'
;MTTLVGLVGWRGMVGSVLMDRMTAERDFDLIEPLFFSTSNAGGAAPAQAKNEKTLQNAYDIEQLKRCDIIITAQGGDYTTEVFPKLRAAGWNGHWIDAASTLRMKDDAVIILDPVNRPVIDKALAAGGNNWIGGNCTVSCMLMGVGALYKAGLVEWMSTQTYQAASGGGAQHMRELLTQYGTLNAEVKALLDDPKSAILEIDRKVIAKQRSLTEAETANFGVPLGGSLIPWIDKDLGNGQSREEWKGMAETNKIL
;
A
#
# COMPACT_ATOMS: atom_id res chain seq x y z
N MET A 1 -6.52 -8.75 30.17
CA MET A 1 -6.22 -7.36 29.73
C MET A 1 -6.55 -7.27 28.27
N THR A 2 -7.16 -6.20 27.81
CA THR A 2 -7.45 -6.00 26.39
C THR A 2 -6.18 -5.53 25.70
N THR A 3 -5.83 -6.12 24.54
CA THR A 3 -4.63 -5.78 23.77
C THR A 3 -4.70 -4.34 23.27
N LEU A 4 -3.72 -3.50 23.57
CA LEU A 4 -3.63 -2.13 23.08
C LEU A 4 -3.00 -2.11 21.69
N VAL A 5 -3.75 -1.66 20.69
CA VAL A 5 -3.35 -1.67 19.28
C VAL A 5 -3.22 -0.25 18.75
N GLY A 6 -2.00 0.14 18.40
CA GLY A 6 -1.71 1.42 17.75
C GLY A 6 -1.97 1.35 16.25
N LEU A 7 -2.75 2.30 15.73
CA LEU A 7 -3.12 2.40 14.32
C LEU A 7 -2.51 3.67 13.71
N VAL A 8 -1.58 3.51 12.75
CA VAL A 8 -0.86 4.61 12.08
C VAL A 8 -1.16 4.57 10.58
N GLY A 9 -1.42 5.73 9.97
CA GLY A 9 -1.72 5.80 8.53
C GLY A 9 -3.12 5.29 8.15
N TRP A 10 -4.00 5.15 9.11
CA TRP A 10 -5.36 4.61 8.99
C TRP A 10 -6.29 5.40 8.05
N ARG A 11 -5.95 6.65 7.68
CA ARG A 11 -6.70 7.51 6.74
C ARG A 11 -6.21 7.40 5.29
N GLY A 12 -5.07 6.76 5.06
CA GLY A 12 -4.55 6.51 3.71
C GLY A 12 -5.35 5.45 2.97
N MET A 13 -5.04 5.21 1.68
CA MET A 13 -5.75 4.22 0.85
C MET A 13 -5.77 2.83 1.52
N VAL A 14 -4.63 2.29 1.88
CA VAL A 14 -4.52 0.97 2.53
C VAL A 14 -5.15 1.00 3.93
N GLY A 15 -4.86 2.05 4.70
CA GLY A 15 -5.39 2.19 6.06
C GLY A 15 -6.92 2.27 6.10
N SER A 16 -7.54 3.01 5.18
CA SER A 16 -9.02 3.11 5.12
C SER A 16 -9.66 1.77 4.81
N VAL A 17 -9.11 1.00 3.85
CA VAL A 17 -9.60 -0.35 3.55
C VAL A 17 -9.45 -1.28 4.74
N LEU A 18 -8.32 -1.20 5.48
CA LEU A 18 -8.13 -1.96 6.70
C LEU A 18 -9.18 -1.59 7.76
N MET A 19 -9.42 -0.29 7.99
CA MET A 19 -10.44 0.18 8.93
C MET A 19 -11.83 -0.34 8.60
N ASP A 20 -12.22 -0.32 7.32
CA ASP A 20 -13.50 -0.83 6.85
C ASP A 20 -13.61 -2.34 7.09
N ARG A 21 -12.57 -3.11 6.76
CA ARG A 21 -12.56 -4.57 7.01
C ARG A 21 -12.59 -4.90 8.50
N MET A 22 -11.76 -4.28 9.33
CA MET A 22 -11.77 -4.48 10.78
C MET A 22 -13.12 -4.12 11.41
N THR A 23 -13.81 -3.13 10.85
CA THR A 23 -15.18 -2.77 11.30
C THR A 23 -16.17 -3.85 10.89
N ALA A 24 -16.15 -4.32 9.65
CA ALA A 24 -17.06 -5.34 9.13
C ALA A 24 -16.89 -6.69 9.85
N GLU A 25 -15.64 -7.09 10.13
CA GLU A 25 -15.30 -8.34 10.84
C GLU A 25 -15.43 -8.20 12.37
N ARG A 26 -15.71 -7.00 12.88
CA ARG A 26 -15.82 -6.71 14.32
C ARG A 26 -14.52 -6.88 15.10
N ASP A 27 -13.37 -6.73 14.45
CA ASP A 27 -12.06 -6.86 15.09
C ASP A 27 -11.87 -5.82 16.21
N PHE A 28 -12.45 -4.63 16.04
CA PHE A 28 -12.43 -3.59 17.08
C PHE A 28 -13.07 -4.03 18.40
N ASP A 29 -13.96 -5.03 18.41
CA ASP A 29 -14.54 -5.55 19.65
C ASP A 29 -13.48 -6.25 20.51
N LEU A 30 -12.43 -6.78 19.90
CA LEU A 30 -11.39 -7.60 20.54
C LEU A 30 -10.19 -6.81 21.07
N ILE A 31 -10.05 -5.54 20.67
CA ILE A 31 -8.86 -4.71 20.95
C ILE A 31 -9.23 -3.38 21.61
N GLU A 32 -8.24 -2.73 22.22
CA GLU A 32 -8.28 -1.31 22.59
C GLU A 32 -7.51 -0.52 21.51
N PRO A 33 -8.19 0.18 20.58
CA PRO A 33 -7.52 0.90 19.51
C PRO A 33 -7.01 2.26 19.97
N LEU A 34 -5.76 2.56 19.65
CA LEU A 34 -5.13 3.86 19.85
C LEU A 34 -4.72 4.45 18.49
N PHE A 35 -5.26 5.61 18.15
CA PHE A 35 -5.06 6.20 16.83
C PHE A 35 -3.96 7.25 16.83
N PHE A 36 -3.04 7.12 15.86
CA PHE A 36 -1.91 8.02 15.67
C PHE A 36 -2.04 8.84 14.39
N SER A 37 -1.46 10.04 14.42
CA SER A 37 -1.39 10.91 13.25
C SER A 37 -0.03 11.57 13.14
N THR A 38 0.47 11.68 11.90
CA THR A 38 1.70 12.41 11.57
C THR A 38 1.45 13.91 11.35
N SER A 39 0.19 14.33 11.15
CA SER A 39 -0.14 15.70 10.75
C SER A 39 -1.23 16.37 11.59
N ASN A 40 -1.93 15.61 12.46
CA ASN A 40 -3.09 16.11 13.22
C ASN A 40 -3.13 15.53 14.65
N ALA A 41 -1.97 15.46 15.32
CA ALA A 41 -1.91 15.06 16.73
C ALA A 41 -2.76 16.02 17.58
N GLY A 42 -3.48 15.49 18.57
CA GLY A 42 -4.44 16.23 19.39
C GLY A 42 -5.82 16.41 18.77
N GLY A 43 -6.01 16.09 17.49
CA GLY A 43 -7.32 16.10 16.84
C GLY A 43 -8.23 14.95 17.31
N ALA A 44 -9.50 14.98 16.90
CA ALA A 44 -10.45 13.94 17.24
C ALA A 44 -10.11 12.60 16.57
N ALA A 45 -10.14 11.51 17.34
CA ALA A 45 -10.01 10.15 16.84
C ALA A 45 -11.30 9.69 16.12
N PRO A 46 -11.24 8.66 15.26
CA PRO A 46 -12.40 8.14 14.56
C PRO A 46 -13.39 7.45 15.52
N ALA A 47 -14.58 7.11 15.00
CA ALA A 47 -15.67 6.52 15.79
C ALA A 47 -15.28 5.19 16.47
N GLN A 48 -14.33 4.44 15.89
CA GLN A 48 -13.82 3.19 16.45
C GLN A 48 -12.98 3.37 17.73
N ALA A 49 -12.54 4.59 18.03
CA ALA A 49 -11.80 4.88 19.27
C ALA A 49 -12.69 4.62 20.50
N LYS A 50 -12.11 3.98 21.52
CA LYS A 50 -12.82 3.63 22.78
C LYS A 50 -12.46 4.60 23.91
N ASN A 51 -11.40 4.34 24.62
CA ASN A 51 -11.02 5.13 25.79
C ASN A 51 -10.33 6.45 25.41
N GLU A 52 -9.40 6.43 24.46
CA GLU A 52 -8.68 7.64 24.03
C GLU A 52 -9.32 8.22 22.75
N LYS A 53 -10.02 9.33 22.90
CA LYS A 53 -10.76 10.01 21.83
C LYS A 53 -9.95 11.05 21.05
N THR A 54 -8.64 11.17 21.34
CA THR A 54 -7.74 12.09 20.66
C THR A 54 -6.62 11.36 19.94
N LEU A 55 -6.22 11.89 18.78
CA LEU A 55 -5.12 11.36 17.99
C LEU A 55 -3.79 11.61 18.68
N GLN A 56 -2.99 10.56 18.83
CA GLN A 56 -1.65 10.66 19.37
C GLN A 56 -0.65 11.07 18.27
N ASN A 57 0.50 11.64 18.68
CA ASN A 57 1.57 11.94 17.74
C ASN A 57 2.26 10.64 17.28
N ALA A 58 2.25 10.38 15.98
CA ALA A 58 2.85 9.17 15.40
C ALA A 58 4.39 9.11 15.51
N TYR A 59 5.04 10.21 15.88
CA TYR A 59 6.49 10.26 16.11
C TYR A 59 6.87 10.21 17.61
N ASP A 60 5.89 10.17 18.50
CA ASP A 60 6.12 10.07 19.94
C ASP A 60 6.40 8.62 20.33
N ILE A 61 7.67 8.29 20.51
CA ILE A 61 8.13 6.94 20.85
C ILE A 61 7.54 6.46 22.19
N GLU A 62 7.38 7.32 23.19
CA GLU A 62 6.82 6.93 24.48
C GLU A 62 5.33 6.58 24.38
N GLN A 63 4.57 7.26 23.53
CA GLN A 63 3.18 6.89 23.24
C GLN A 63 3.09 5.57 22.46
N LEU A 64 3.94 5.39 21.45
CA LEU A 64 4.00 4.16 20.66
C LEU A 64 4.38 2.94 21.51
N LYS A 65 5.30 3.09 22.46
CA LYS A 65 5.73 2.01 23.38
C LYS A 65 4.61 1.46 24.26
N ARG A 66 3.53 2.20 24.44
CA ARG A 66 2.36 1.72 25.21
C ARG A 66 1.64 0.57 24.50
N CYS A 67 1.76 0.49 23.18
CA CYS A 67 1.03 -0.47 22.37
C CYS A 67 1.67 -1.85 22.43
N ASP A 68 0.84 -2.89 22.58
CA ASP A 68 1.25 -4.29 22.44
C ASP A 68 1.49 -4.63 20.96
N ILE A 69 0.68 -4.03 20.08
CA ILE A 69 0.73 -4.19 18.63
C ILE A 69 0.68 -2.80 17.98
N ILE A 70 1.49 -2.58 16.96
CA ILE A 70 1.38 -1.40 16.09
C ILE A 70 1.10 -1.87 14.68
N ILE A 71 0.02 -1.36 14.08
CA ILE A 71 -0.34 -1.58 12.68
C ILE A 71 -0.11 -0.27 11.93
N THR A 72 0.75 -0.29 10.92
CA THR A 72 1.06 0.90 10.13
C THR A 72 0.81 0.71 8.64
N ALA A 73 0.16 1.70 8.05
CA ALA A 73 0.00 1.91 6.61
C ALA A 73 0.50 3.32 6.22
N GLN A 74 1.43 3.89 7.02
CA GLN A 74 1.92 5.26 6.83
C GLN A 74 2.98 5.37 5.73
N GLY A 75 3.58 4.25 5.32
CA GLY A 75 4.58 4.19 4.26
C GLY A 75 6.02 4.03 4.73
N GLY A 76 6.92 3.78 3.76
CA GLY A 76 8.30 3.35 4.04
C GLY A 76 9.16 4.38 4.77
N ASP A 77 8.96 5.67 4.51
CA ASP A 77 9.72 6.73 5.18
C ASP A 77 9.42 6.76 6.68
N TYR A 78 8.15 6.60 7.06
CA TYR A 78 7.75 6.48 8.46
C TYR A 78 8.41 5.26 9.13
N THR A 79 8.35 4.11 8.47
CA THR A 79 8.98 2.88 9.00
C THR A 79 10.49 3.05 9.16
N THR A 80 11.15 3.64 8.17
CA THR A 80 12.59 3.90 8.20
C THR A 80 12.99 4.80 9.37
N GLU A 81 12.16 5.78 9.68
CA GLU A 81 12.43 6.72 10.77
C GLU A 81 12.07 6.17 12.15
N VAL A 82 10.87 5.62 12.30
CA VAL A 82 10.26 5.32 13.60
C VAL A 82 10.63 3.94 14.13
N PHE A 83 10.59 2.91 13.27
CA PHE A 83 10.82 1.53 13.68
C PHE A 83 12.15 1.31 14.42
N PRO A 84 13.31 1.78 13.91
CA PRO A 84 14.58 1.56 14.61
C PRO A 84 14.64 2.32 15.95
N LYS A 85 14.07 3.52 16.04
CA LYS A 85 14.00 4.28 17.28
C LYS A 85 13.16 3.56 18.33
N LEU A 86 12.03 3.01 17.92
CA LEU A 86 11.10 2.29 18.78
C LEU A 86 11.74 1.00 19.32
N ARG A 87 12.43 0.23 18.47
CA ARG A 87 13.17 -0.97 18.88
C ARG A 87 14.35 -0.61 19.81
N ALA A 88 15.09 0.45 19.50
CA ALA A 88 16.19 0.95 20.36
C ALA A 88 15.71 1.43 21.73
N ALA A 89 14.47 1.93 21.83
CA ALA A 89 13.83 2.30 23.09
C ALA A 89 13.34 1.08 23.91
N GLY A 90 13.60 -0.15 23.44
CA GLY A 90 13.28 -1.39 24.14
C GLY A 90 11.86 -1.91 23.94
N TRP A 91 11.12 -1.40 22.95
CA TRP A 91 9.80 -1.93 22.64
C TRP A 91 9.90 -3.28 21.91
N ASN A 92 9.23 -4.30 22.43
CA ASN A 92 9.25 -5.68 21.93
C ASN A 92 7.86 -6.15 21.44
N GLY A 93 6.89 -5.25 21.29
CA GLY A 93 5.58 -5.57 20.74
C GLY A 93 5.62 -5.95 19.27
N HIS A 94 4.48 -6.33 18.73
CA HIS A 94 4.34 -6.74 17.33
C HIS A 94 4.20 -5.53 16.41
N TRP A 95 5.07 -5.48 15.39
CA TRP A 95 5.02 -4.48 14.31
C TRP A 95 4.39 -5.12 13.08
N ILE A 96 3.25 -4.59 12.63
CA ILE A 96 2.53 -5.02 11.42
C ILE A 96 2.58 -3.86 10.43
N ASP A 97 3.18 -4.05 9.25
CA ASP A 97 3.47 -2.96 8.33
C ASP A 97 3.09 -3.29 6.88
N ALA A 98 2.34 -2.41 6.24
CA ALA A 98 2.04 -2.51 4.82
C ALA A 98 3.22 -2.08 3.92
N ALA A 99 4.18 -1.29 4.45
CA ALA A 99 5.32 -0.78 3.68
C ALA A 99 6.35 -1.87 3.37
N SER A 100 7.12 -1.64 2.29
CA SER A 100 8.12 -2.61 1.82
C SER A 100 9.46 -2.56 2.57
N THR A 101 9.66 -1.59 3.45
CA THR A 101 10.98 -1.28 4.06
C THR A 101 11.60 -2.50 4.75
N LEU A 102 10.80 -3.29 5.45
CA LEU A 102 11.28 -4.45 6.22
C LEU A 102 11.09 -5.79 5.51
N ARG A 103 10.42 -5.84 4.34
CA ARG A 103 10.06 -7.11 3.67
C ARG A 103 11.22 -8.08 3.50
N MET A 104 12.39 -7.58 3.15
CA MET A 104 13.55 -8.41 2.85
C MET A 104 14.53 -8.53 4.02
N LYS A 105 14.15 -8.06 5.23
CA LYS A 105 14.97 -8.24 6.44
C LYS A 105 14.80 -9.67 6.97
N ASP A 106 15.88 -10.27 7.47
CA ASP A 106 15.89 -11.65 7.95
C ASP A 106 15.01 -11.87 9.18
N ASP A 107 14.85 -10.83 10.01
CA ASP A 107 14.01 -10.83 11.21
C ASP A 107 12.54 -10.44 10.95
N ALA A 108 12.14 -10.33 9.69
CA ALA A 108 10.78 -9.99 9.29
C ALA A 108 10.14 -11.10 8.45
N VAL A 109 8.86 -11.34 8.68
CA VAL A 109 8.05 -12.30 7.92
C VAL A 109 7.09 -11.54 7.00
N ILE A 110 7.08 -11.90 5.72
CA ILE A 110 6.03 -11.44 4.81
C ILE A 110 4.80 -12.32 5.07
N ILE A 111 3.70 -11.69 5.50
CA ILE A 111 2.48 -12.41 5.86
C ILE A 111 1.52 -12.53 4.65
N LEU A 112 1.12 -13.75 4.36
CA LEU A 112 0.07 -14.08 3.40
C LEU A 112 -0.59 -15.38 3.89
N ASP A 113 -1.41 -15.28 4.95
CA ASP A 113 -1.97 -16.40 5.72
C ASP A 113 -2.45 -17.59 4.88
N PRO A 114 -3.26 -17.42 3.84
CA PRO A 114 -3.74 -18.57 3.06
C PRO A 114 -2.62 -19.32 2.33
N VAL A 115 -1.48 -18.65 2.12
CA VAL A 115 -0.33 -19.23 1.40
C VAL A 115 0.74 -19.73 2.37
N ASN A 116 1.14 -18.95 3.38
CA ASN A 116 2.31 -19.28 4.20
C ASN A 116 2.03 -19.36 5.71
N ARG A 117 0.83 -19.75 6.12
CA ARG A 117 0.46 -19.89 7.53
C ARG A 117 1.48 -20.68 8.37
N PRO A 118 2.04 -21.81 7.92
CA PRO A 118 3.04 -22.55 8.70
C PRO A 118 4.33 -21.74 8.97
N VAL A 119 4.73 -20.86 8.04
CA VAL A 119 5.90 -19.97 8.23
C VAL A 119 5.59 -18.93 9.30
N ILE A 120 4.39 -18.36 9.27
CA ILE A 120 3.91 -17.37 10.26
C ILE A 120 3.86 -18.03 11.65
N ASP A 121 3.23 -19.19 11.79
CA ASP A 121 3.09 -19.90 13.05
C ASP A 121 4.46 -20.28 13.65
N LYS A 122 5.38 -20.74 12.82
CA LYS A 122 6.76 -21.06 13.22
C LYS A 122 7.51 -19.82 13.72
N ALA A 123 7.39 -18.71 13.00
CA ALA A 123 8.03 -17.46 13.40
C ALA A 123 7.43 -16.92 14.70
N LEU A 124 6.10 -16.98 14.87
CA LEU A 124 5.43 -16.56 16.08
C LEU A 124 5.87 -17.41 17.29
N ALA A 125 5.95 -18.71 17.14
CA ALA A 125 6.43 -19.62 18.18
C ALA A 125 7.91 -19.39 18.56
N ALA A 126 8.70 -18.86 17.62
CA ALA A 126 10.10 -18.47 17.85
C ALA A 126 10.26 -17.06 18.44
N GLY A 127 9.16 -16.35 18.75
CA GLY A 127 9.19 -14.99 19.29
C GLY A 127 9.32 -13.90 18.24
N GLY A 128 9.07 -14.20 16.97
CA GLY A 128 9.03 -13.20 15.89
C GLY A 128 7.97 -12.14 16.14
N ASN A 129 8.28 -10.90 15.80
CA ASN A 129 7.41 -9.76 16.08
C ASN A 129 7.39 -8.69 14.97
N ASN A 130 7.93 -9.01 13.78
CA ASN A 130 7.94 -8.13 12.59
C ASN A 130 7.15 -8.79 11.45
N TRP A 131 5.93 -8.30 11.21
CA TRP A 131 4.95 -8.88 10.28
C TRP A 131 4.68 -7.90 9.15
N ILE A 132 5.08 -8.24 7.93
CA ILE A 132 5.09 -7.29 6.83
C ILE A 132 4.16 -7.76 5.72
N GLY A 133 3.26 -6.89 5.29
CA GLY A 133 2.41 -7.14 4.13
C GLY A 133 3.25 -7.30 2.86
N GLY A 134 2.94 -8.29 2.04
CA GLY A 134 3.60 -8.52 0.76
C GLY A 134 3.29 -7.43 -0.27
N ASN A 135 4.04 -7.41 -1.36
CA ASN A 135 3.68 -6.63 -2.54
C ASN A 135 2.29 -7.06 -3.03
N CYS A 136 1.46 -6.09 -3.41
CA CYS A 136 0.06 -6.36 -3.80
C CYS A 136 -0.03 -7.33 -4.98
N THR A 137 0.80 -7.14 -6.00
CA THR A 137 0.86 -8.00 -7.21
C THR A 137 1.31 -9.41 -6.85
N VAL A 138 2.38 -9.55 -6.06
CA VAL A 138 2.89 -10.85 -5.60
C VAL A 138 1.85 -11.58 -4.75
N SER A 139 1.19 -10.87 -3.85
CA SER A 139 0.15 -11.45 -3.00
C SER A 139 -1.05 -11.95 -3.83
N CYS A 140 -1.55 -11.16 -4.78
CA CYS A 140 -2.62 -11.59 -5.68
C CYS A 140 -2.21 -12.81 -6.52
N MET A 141 -1.01 -12.81 -7.06
CA MET A 141 -0.46 -13.92 -7.84
C MET A 141 -0.40 -15.22 -7.00
N LEU A 142 0.19 -15.15 -5.81
CA LEU A 142 0.35 -16.31 -4.94
C LEU A 142 -0.97 -16.83 -4.37
N MET A 143 -1.97 -15.98 -4.18
CA MET A 143 -3.32 -16.43 -3.85
C MET A 143 -3.92 -17.31 -4.95
N GLY A 144 -3.57 -17.04 -6.22
CA GLY A 144 -4.02 -17.85 -7.36
C GLY A 144 -3.20 -19.12 -7.59
N VAL A 145 -1.87 -19.04 -7.47
CA VAL A 145 -0.98 -20.14 -7.92
C VAL A 145 -0.07 -20.69 -6.82
N GLY A 146 -0.11 -20.19 -5.60
CA GLY A 146 0.76 -20.62 -4.50
C GLY A 146 0.67 -22.09 -4.15
N ALA A 147 -0.52 -22.70 -4.31
CA ALA A 147 -0.70 -24.14 -4.10
C ALA A 147 0.08 -24.99 -5.14
N LEU A 148 0.18 -24.52 -6.37
CA LEU A 148 0.95 -25.18 -7.43
C LEU A 148 2.46 -25.14 -7.12
N TYR A 149 2.94 -23.99 -6.63
CA TYR A 149 4.33 -23.87 -6.16
C TYR A 149 4.63 -24.86 -5.01
N LYS A 150 3.77 -24.91 -4.02
CA LYS A 150 3.92 -25.84 -2.87
C LYS A 150 3.91 -27.31 -3.28
N ALA A 151 3.17 -27.64 -4.34
CA ALA A 151 3.14 -28.98 -4.90
C ALA A 151 4.34 -29.32 -5.79
N GLY A 152 5.28 -28.38 -6.00
CA GLY A 152 6.44 -28.56 -6.87
C GLY A 152 6.10 -28.67 -8.37
N LEU A 153 4.95 -28.13 -8.79
CA LEU A 153 4.45 -28.22 -10.17
C LEU A 153 4.85 -27.03 -11.05
N VAL A 154 5.52 -26.02 -10.49
CA VAL A 154 5.96 -24.82 -11.20
C VAL A 154 7.48 -24.74 -11.16
N GLU A 155 8.11 -24.84 -12.32
CA GLU A 155 9.56 -24.63 -12.47
C GLU A 155 9.88 -23.14 -12.65
N TRP A 156 9.14 -22.48 -13.51
CA TRP A 156 9.25 -21.03 -13.74
C TRP A 156 7.93 -20.46 -14.22
N MET A 157 7.77 -19.14 -14.11
CA MET A 157 6.57 -18.44 -14.53
C MET A 157 6.93 -17.07 -15.08
N SER A 158 6.29 -16.69 -16.20
CA SER A 158 6.25 -15.31 -16.68
C SER A 158 4.92 -14.68 -16.27
N THR A 159 4.98 -13.49 -15.70
CA THR A 159 3.80 -12.79 -15.19
C THR A 159 3.66 -11.44 -15.88
N GLN A 160 2.48 -11.18 -16.44
CA GLN A 160 2.09 -9.86 -16.96
C GLN A 160 0.92 -9.35 -16.14
N THR A 161 0.95 -8.05 -15.80
CA THR A 161 -0.04 -7.45 -14.92
C THR A 161 -0.59 -6.16 -15.49
N TYR A 162 -1.87 -5.90 -15.18
CA TYR A 162 -2.50 -4.59 -15.36
C TYR A 162 -2.80 -4.02 -13.98
N GLN A 163 -1.96 -3.10 -13.54
CA GLN A 163 -2.04 -2.56 -12.19
C GLN A 163 -2.79 -1.23 -12.14
N ALA A 164 -3.64 -1.08 -11.14
CA ALA A 164 -4.37 0.15 -10.90
C ALA A 164 -3.46 1.27 -10.36
N ALA A 165 -3.76 2.52 -10.70
CA ALA A 165 -3.08 3.70 -10.18
C ALA A 165 -3.15 3.83 -8.66
N SER A 166 -4.13 3.20 -8.01
CA SER A 166 -4.32 3.22 -6.56
C SER A 166 -3.12 2.68 -5.77
N GLY A 167 -2.31 1.79 -6.37
CA GLY A 167 -1.06 1.30 -5.76
C GLY A 167 -0.03 2.40 -5.50
N GLY A 168 -0.05 3.50 -6.28
CA GLY A 168 0.76 4.69 -6.04
C GLY A 168 0.24 5.59 -4.91
N GLY A 169 -0.96 5.31 -4.39
CA GLY A 169 -1.59 6.08 -3.31
C GLY A 169 -2.48 7.24 -3.78
N ALA A 170 -2.99 8.00 -2.83
CA ALA A 170 -4.02 9.02 -3.07
C ALA A 170 -3.58 10.12 -4.04
N GLN A 171 -2.32 10.52 -4.04
CA GLN A 171 -1.80 11.57 -4.93
C GLN A 171 -1.85 11.10 -6.40
N HIS A 172 -1.41 9.88 -6.68
CA HIS A 172 -1.47 9.28 -8.02
C HIS A 172 -2.92 9.14 -8.51
N MET A 173 -3.84 8.71 -7.64
CA MET A 173 -5.26 8.65 -7.99
C MET A 173 -5.84 10.02 -8.34
N ARG A 174 -5.51 11.04 -7.54
CA ARG A 174 -5.96 12.42 -7.80
C ARG A 174 -5.42 12.94 -9.14
N GLU A 175 -4.14 12.71 -9.42
CA GLU A 175 -3.52 13.10 -10.68
C GLU A 175 -4.22 12.44 -11.87
N LEU A 176 -4.45 11.12 -11.83
CA LEU A 176 -5.17 10.42 -12.89
C LEU A 176 -6.57 10.99 -13.12
N LEU A 177 -7.34 11.25 -12.06
CA LEU A 177 -8.67 11.83 -12.17
C LEU A 177 -8.63 13.26 -12.72
N THR A 178 -7.62 14.05 -12.36
CA THR A 178 -7.40 15.39 -12.92
C THR A 178 -7.07 15.31 -14.39
N GLN A 179 -6.21 14.40 -14.82
CA GLN A 179 -5.90 14.17 -16.25
C GLN A 179 -7.16 13.80 -17.05
N TYR A 180 -8.01 12.90 -16.53
CA TYR A 180 -9.30 12.59 -17.19
C TYR A 180 -10.20 13.83 -17.31
N GLY A 181 -10.27 14.66 -16.28
CA GLY A 181 -11.02 15.92 -16.32
C GLY A 181 -10.48 16.88 -17.40
N THR A 182 -9.16 17.01 -17.48
CA THR A 182 -8.47 17.83 -18.49
C THR A 182 -8.73 17.35 -19.90
N LEU A 183 -8.63 16.03 -20.16
CA LEU A 183 -8.89 15.44 -21.47
C LEU A 183 -10.36 15.60 -21.88
N ASN A 184 -11.29 15.36 -20.96
CA ASN A 184 -12.72 15.52 -21.21
C ASN A 184 -13.08 16.98 -21.50
N ALA A 185 -12.51 17.94 -20.77
CA ALA A 185 -12.77 19.37 -20.98
C ALA A 185 -12.37 19.84 -22.40
N GLU A 186 -11.26 19.30 -22.94
CA GLU A 186 -10.76 19.62 -24.29
C GLU A 186 -11.77 19.28 -25.41
N VAL A 187 -12.55 18.23 -25.24
CA VAL A 187 -13.43 17.71 -26.28
C VAL A 187 -14.91 17.76 -25.93
N LYS A 188 -15.26 18.29 -24.76
CA LYS A 188 -16.64 18.26 -24.27
C LYS A 188 -17.65 18.85 -25.27
N ALA A 189 -17.34 20.00 -25.86
CA ALA A 189 -18.23 20.65 -26.82
C ALA A 189 -18.46 19.79 -28.07
N LEU A 190 -17.44 19.04 -28.52
CA LEU A 190 -17.56 18.12 -29.64
C LEU A 190 -18.36 16.85 -29.26
N LEU A 191 -18.24 16.38 -28.03
CA LEU A 191 -19.00 15.24 -27.51
C LEU A 191 -20.49 15.57 -27.38
N ASP A 192 -20.81 16.83 -27.04
CA ASP A 192 -22.19 17.29 -26.92
C ASP A 192 -22.89 17.52 -28.27
N ASP A 193 -22.12 17.63 -29.37
CA ASP A 193 -22.65 17.72 -30.74
C ASP A 193 -22.54 16.36 -31.47
N PRO A 194 -23.67 15.65 -31.70
CA PRO A 194 -23.67 14.35 -32.39
C PRO A 194 -23.20 14.38 -33.83
N LYS A 195 -23.02 15.57 -34.44
CA LYS A 195 -22.48 15.76 -35.79
C LYS A 195 -20.95 15.86 -35.82
N SER A 196 -20.31 15.96 -34.66
CA SER A 196 -18.86 16.06 -34.57
C SER A 196 -18.19 14.79 -35.13
N ALA A 197 -17.12 14.99 -35.91
CA ALA A 197 -16.35 13.90 -36.45
C ALA A 197 -15.53 13.21 -35.36
N ILE A 198 -15.66 11.90 -35.17
CA ILE A 198 -14.97 11.15 -34.12
C ILE A 198 -13.44 11.26 -34.25
N LEU A 199 -12.88 11.31 -35.46
CA LEU A 199 -11.43 11.49 -35.64
C LEU A 199 -10.93 12.88 -35.25
N GLU A 200 -11.78 13.91 -35.23
CA GLU A 200 -11.43 15.22 -34.70
C GLU A 200 -11.32 15.14 -33.16
N ILE A 201 -12.27 14.51 -32.53
CA ILE A 201 -12.27 14.26 -31.07
C ILE A 201 -10.99 13.50 -30.68
N ASP A 202 -10.70 12.40 -31.36
CA ASP A 202 -9.51 11.57 -31.13
C ASP A 202 -8.20 12.39 -31.23
N ARG A 203 -8.05 13.15 -32.33
CA ARG A 203 -6.85 14.00 -32.53
C ARG A 203 -6.68 15.03 -31.43
N LYS A 204 -7.75 15.66 -30.95
CA LYS A 204 -7.71 16.65 -29.88
C LYS A 204 -7.33 16.01 -28.56
N VAL A 205 -7.89 14.83 -28.23
CA VAL A 205 -7.50 14.08 -27.02
C VAL A 205 -6.02 13.72 -27.05
N ILE A 206 -5.51 13.18 -28.15
CA ILE A 206 -4.10 12.82 -28.31
C ILE A 206 -3.21 14.08 -28.21
N ALA A 207 -3.58 15.17 -28.86
CA ALA A 207 -2.82 16.42 -28.80
C ALA A 207 -2.77 16.98 -27.38
N LYS A 208 -3.91 16.98 -26.66
CA LYS A 208 -3.98 17.43 -25.25
C LYS A 208 -3.16 16.52 -24.34
N GLN A 209 -3.27 15.21 -24.48
CA GLN A 209 -2.50 14.23 -23.69
C GLN A 209 -0.98 14.49 -23.83
N ARG A 210 -0.51 14.71 -25.06
CA ARG A 210 0.91 14.99 -25.34
C ARG A 210 1.38 16.36 -24.83
N SER A 211 0.46 17.29 -24.54
CA SER A 211 0.74 18.63 -24.04
C SER A 211 0.53 18.79 -22.54
N LEU A 212 0.26 17.70 -21.82
CA LEU A 212 0.20 17.75 -20.36
C LEU A 212 1.54 18.22 -19.80
N THR A 213 1.49 19.14 -18.84
CA THR A 213 2.65 19.75 -18.23
C THR A 213 3.27 18.85 -17.16
N GLU A 214 4.50 19.16 -16.75
CA GLU A 214 5.16 18.47 -15.61
C GLU A 214 4.33 18.52 -14.32
N ALA A 215 3.61 19.63 -14.08
CA ALA A 215 2.72 19.75 -12.92
C ALA A 215 1.50 18.81 -13.00
N GLU A 216 1.01 18.53 -14.22
CA GLU A 216 -0.11 17.63 -14.45
C GLU A 216 0.30 16.14 -14.47
N THR A 217 1.60 15.85 -14.45
CA THR A 217 2.18 14.50 -14.45
C THR A 217 3.18 14.28 -13.32
N ALA A 218 3.14 15.12 -12.28
CA ALA A 218 4.17 15.20 -11.24
C ALA A 218 4.38 13.89 -10.44
N ASN A 219 3.34 13.07 -10.27
CA ASN A 219 3.42 11.81 -9.54
C ASN A 219 3.80 10.63 -10.44
N PHE A 220 3.27 10.56 -11.67
CA PHE A 220 3.60 9.49 -12.62
C PHE A 220 4.83 9.79 -13.48
N GLY A 221 5.23 11.05 -13.60
CA GLY A 221 6.30 11.50 -14.50
C GLY A 221 5.91 11.55 -15.97
N VAL A 222 4.79 10.93 -16.35
CA VAL A 222 4.25 10.85 -17.72
C VAL A 222 2.72 10.82 -17.69
N PRO A 223 2.04 11.15 -18.81
CA PRO A 223 0.59 11.03 -18.90
C PRO A 223 0.11 9.58 -18.71
N LEU A 224 -0.84 9.38 -17.80
CA LEU A 224 -1.54 8.10 -17.62
C LEU A 224 -2.98 8.14 -18.12
N GLY A 225 -3.67 9.28 -18.01
CA GLY A 225 -5.05 9.44 -18.47
C GLY A 225 -5.21 9.05 -19.95
N GLY A 226 -6.03 8.04 -20.26
CA GLY A 226 -6.22 7.52 -21.61
C GLY A 226 -5.05 6.69 -22.17
N SER A 227 -4.11 6.25 -21.31
CA SER A 227 -2.92 5.51 -21.70
C SER A 227 -2.59 4.42 -20.68
N LEU A 228 -1.41 3.84 -20.83
CA LEU A 228 -0.79 2.96 -19.86
C LEU A 228 0.69 3.32 -19.72
N ILE A 229 1.27 3.01 -18.56
CA ILE A 229 2.70 3.16 -18.31
C ILE A 229 3.31 1.75 -18.23
N PRO A 230 4.21 1.37 -19.16
CA PRO A 230 4.76 0.01 -19.20
C PRO A 230 5.88 -0.23 -18.18
N TRP A 231 6.14 0.73 -17.30
CA TRP A 231 7.19 0.68 -16.29
C TRP A 231 6.66 1.11 -14.94
N ILE A 232 6.89 0.32 -13.89
CA ILE A 232 6.48 0.62 -12.51
C ILE A 232 7.70 0.53 -11.59
N ASP A 233 7.84 1.54 -10.69
CA ASP A 233 8.91 1.64 -9.69
C ASP A 233 10.29 1.93 -10.31
N LYS A 234 11.33 1.94 -9.49
CA LYS A 234 12.69 2.36 -9.87
C LYS A 234 13.39 1.32 -10.73
N ASP A 235 14.24 1.79 -11.65
CA ASP A 235 15.19 0.96 -12.38
C ASP A 235 16.27 0.44 -11.41
N LEU A 236 16.54 -0.86 -11.47
CA LEU A 236 17.60 -1.52 -10.70
C LEU A 236 18.95 -1.56 -11.44
N GLY A 237 19.02 -1.02 -12.66
CA GLY A 237 20.24 -0.99 -13.48
C GLY A 237 20.62 -2.34 -14.09
N ASN A 238 19.76 -3.33 -14.02
CA ASN A 238 19.94 -4.68 -14.56
C ASN A 238 18.89 -5.07 -15.62
N GLY A 239 18.15 -4.09 -16.13
CA GLY A 239 17.05 -4.31 -17.08
C GLY A 239 15.72 -4.65 -16.43
N GLN A 240 15.63 -4.61 -15.11
CA GLN A 240 14.39 -4.81 -14.35
C GLN A 240 13.98 -3.56 -13.60
N SER A 241 12.68 -3.33 -13.48
CA SER A 241 12.13 -2.44 -12.46
C SER A 241 12.14 -3.13 -11.09
N ARG A 242 12.09 -2.33 -10.04
CA ARG A 242 11.94 -2.86 -8.69
C ARG A 242 10.66 -3.66 -8.52
N GLU A 243 9.59 -3.31 -9.21
CA GLU A 243 8.33 -4.04 -9.18
C GLU A 243 8.47 -5.45 -9.79
N GLU A 244 9.16 -5.59 -10.91
CA GLU A 244 9.46 -6.89 -11.52
C GLU A 244 10.33 -7.75 -10.61
N TRP A 245 11.37 -7.16 -10.02
CA TRP A 245 12.24 -7.86 -9.07
C TRP A 245 11.48 -8.41 -7.85
N LYS A 246 10.50 -7.68 -7.32
CA LYS A 246 9.66 -8.13 -6.20
C LYS A 246 8.96 -9.45 -6.53
N GLY A 247 8.55 -9.65 -7.77
CA GLY A 247 7.92 -10.88 -8.25
C GLY A 247 8.72 -12.12 -7.86
N MET A 248 10.01 -12.12 -8.10
CA MET A 248 10.93 -13.20 -7.74
C MET A 248 11.28 -13.19 -6.25
N ALA A 249 11.77 -12.05 -5.75
CA ALA A 249 12.35 -11.97 -4.42
C ALA A 249 11.33 -12.22 -3.30
N GLU A 250 10.16 -11.61 -3.38
CA GLU A 250 9.12 -11.78 -2.37
C GLU A 250 8.45 -13.16 -2.48
N THR A 251 8.25 -13.69 -3.69
CA THR A 251 7.73 -15.07 -3.88
C THR A 251 8.61 -16.09 -3.16
N ASN A 252 9.93 -16.04 -3.37
CA ASN A 252 10.87 -16.96 -2.72
C ASN A 252 10.91 -16.77 -1.18
N LYS A 253 10.61 -15.59 -0.68
CA LYS A 253 10.57 -15.35 0.77
C LYS A 253 9.27 -15.78 1.41
N ILE A 254 8.16 -15.74 0.68
CA ILE A 254 6.83 -16.14 1.17
C ILE A 254 6.70 -17.67 1.21
N LEU A 255 7.20 -18.37 0.19
CA LEU A 255 7.12 -19.81 0.03
C LEU A 255 8.25 -20.56 0.76
#